data_ae2d6e8543a762e7b46d22250319c807
#
_entry.id   ae2d6e8543a762e7b46d22250319c807
#
_cell.length_a   1.000
_cell.length_b   1.000
_cell.length_c   1.000
_cell.angle_alpha   90.00
_cell.angle_beta   90.00
_cell.angle_gamma   90.00
#
_symmetry.space_group_name_H-M   'P 1'
#
loop_
_entity.id
_entity.type
_entity.pdbx_description
1 polymer ?
#
loop_
_entity_poly.entity_id
_entity_poly.type
_entity_poly.pdbx_seq_one_letter_code
_entity_poly.pdbx_strand_id
1 'polypeptide(L)'
;MLRKIIQIDEDKCTGCGICVDACHEGAIGLVNGKAKLMRDDYCDGLGDCLPTCPTGAISFIEKDALAYDEEAVKKNMEKRMQESGTMHTGCPGSMMHTLNPVVSSPSIDVSSQLTSWPVQIKLAPINAPFFQHAKLLIAADCTAYAYANFHQEFMKNKVTLIGCPKLDGVDYSKKLCDIIRMNSIESVTIVRMEVPCCGGLENAVKKALQESKKFIPWQVVTISIDGKILD
;
A
#
# COMPACT_ATOMS: atom_id res chain seq x y z
N MET A 1 -17.93 -3.20 -30.26
CA MET A 1 -19.30 -2.73 -29.91
C MET A 1 -19.19 -1.74 -28.76
N LEU A 2 -20.08 -0.74 -28.72
CA LEU A 2 -20.06 0.22 -27.62
C LEU A 2 -20.41 -0.49 -26.31
N ARG A 3 -19.51 -0.41 -25.31
CA ARG A 3 -19.68 -1.08 -24.02
C ARG A 3 -19.26 -0.15 -22.88
N LYS A 4 -19.95 -0.30 -21.76
CA LYS A 4 -19.58 0.32 -20.50
C LYS A 4 -18.50 -0.54 -19.84
N ILE A 5 -17.32 0.02 -19.64
CA ILE A 5 -16.19 -0.64 -18.95
C ILE A 5 -15.55 0.33 -17.96
N ILE A 6 -14.68 -0.17 -17.12
CA ILE A 6 -13.94 0.70 -16.18
C ILE A 6 -12.77 1.40 -16.86
N GLN A 7 -12.48 2.60 -16.38
CA GLN A 7 -11.24 3.32 -16.62
C GLN A 7 -10.59 3.66 -15.27
N ILE A 8 -9.29 3.52 -15.20
CA ILE A 8 -8.51 3.82 -13.99
C ILE A 8 -7.63 5.02 -14.27
N ASP A 9 -7.80 6.07 -13.47
CA ASP A 9 -6.97 7.26 -13.45
C ASP A 9 -5.68 6.95 -12.67
N GLU A 10 -4.57 6.82 -13.41
CA GLU A 10 -3.29 6.47 -12.81
C GLU A 10 -2.75 7.55 -11.87
N ASP A 11 -3.09 8.82 -12.10
CA ASP A 11 -2.64 9.93 -11.25
C ASP A 11 -3.32 9.91 -9.88
N LYS A 12 -4.59 9.48 -9.83
CA LYS A 12 -5.33 9.30 -8.58
C LYS A 12 -5.06 7.96 -7.90
N CYS A 13 -4.59 6.96 -8.66
CA CYS A 13 -4.34 5.62 -8.13
C CYS A 13 -3.15 5.61 -7.17
N THR A 14 -3.33 5.11 -5.95
CA THR A 14 -2.26 4.92 -4.96
C THR A 14 -1.60 3.55 -5.03
N GLY A 15 -2.12 2.63 -5.86
CA GLY A 15 -1.58 1.27 -5.99
C GLY A 15 -1.91 0.35 -4.82
N CYS A 16 -2.95 0.65 -4.02
CA CYS A 16 -3.32 -0.14 -2.84
C CYS A 16 -3.78 -1.58 -3.15
N GLY A 17 -4.17 -1.89 -4.40
CA GLY A 17 -4.55 -3.22 -4.85
C GLY A 17 -5.98 -3.66 -4.51
N ILE A 18 -6.76 -2.89 -3.74
CA ILE A 18 -8.11 -3.28 -3.31
C ILE A 18 -9.02 -3.61 -4.49
N CYS A 19 -8.93 -2.82 -5.57
CA CYS A 19 -9.72 -3.05 -6.78
C CYS A 19 -9.33 -4.33 -7.55
N VAL A 20 -8.09 -4.80 -7.40
CA VAL A 20 -7.64 -6.07 -7.99
C VAL A 20 -8.34 -7.23 -7.30
N ASP A 21 -8.45 -7.16 -5.97
CA ASP A 21 -9.13 -8.18 -5.16
C ASP A 21 -10.66 -8.15 -5.35
N ALA A 22 -11.22 -6.96 -5.61
CA ALA A 22 -12.66 -6.79 -5.82
C ALA A 22 -13.11 -7.14 -7.24
N CYS A 23 -12.19 -7.38 -8.17
CA CYS A 23 -12.52 -7.77 -9.54
C CYS A 23 -12.67 -9.29 -9.64
N HIS A 24 -13.91 -9.77 -9.71
CA HIS A 24 -14.20 -11.20 -9.77
C HIS A 24 -13.69 -11.86 -11.06
N GLU A 25 -13.59 -11.11 -12.15
CA GLU A 25 -13.10 -11.57 -13.45
C GLU A 25 -11.57 -11.52 -13.59
N GLY A 26 -10.87 -10.97 -12.58
CA GLY A 26 -9.43 -10.79 -12.64
C GLY A 26 -8.97 -9.87 -13.78
N ALA A 27 -9.83 -8.92 -14.18
CA ALA A 27 -9.56 -7.98 -15.27
C ALA A 27 -8.58 -6.87 -14.88
N ILE A 28 -8.41 -6.60 -13.59
CA ILE A 28 -7.52 -5.57 -13.06
C ILE A 28 -6.22 -6.19 -12.57
N GLY A 29 -5.10 -5.54 -12.87
CA GLY A 29 -3.78 -5.91 -12.37
C GLY A 29 -2.99 -4.69 -11.89
N LEU A 30 -1.91 -4.91 -11.15
CA LEU A 30 -0.95 -3.87 -10.78
C LEU A 30 0.23 -3.88 -11.77
N VAL A 31 0.47 -2.75 -12.40
CA VAL A 31 1.60 -2.53 -13.33
C VAL A 31 2.35 -1.29 -12.86
N ASN A 32 3.62 -1.42 -12.55
CA ASN A 32 4.46 -0.35 -12.01
C ASN A 32 3.84 0.34 -10.78
N GLY A 33 3.22 -0.43 -9.88
CA GLY A 33 2.59 0.08 -8.68
C GLY A 33 1.27 0.83 -8.88
N LYS A 34 0.66 0.76 -10.05
CA LYS A 34 -0.64 1.36 -10.39
C LYS A 34 -1.60 0.30 -10.90
N ALA A 35 -2.87 0.42 -10.53
CA ALA A 35 -3.90 -0.46 -11.05
C ALA A 35 -4.19 -0.14 -12.52
N LYS A 36 -4.32 -1.17 -13.34
CA LYS A 36 -4.68 -1.06 -14.77
C LYS A 36 -5.69 -2.13 -15.15
N LEU A 37 -6.58 -1.78 -16.08
CA LEU A 37 -7.39 -2.77 -16.76
C LEU A 37 -6.51 -3.52 -17.75
N MET A 38 -6.33 -4.82 -17.56
CA MET A 38 -5.42 -5.64 -18.34
C MET A 38 -5.96 -5.96 -19.74
N ARG A 39 -7.26 -6.19 -19.83
CA ARG A 39 -7.97 -6.44 -21.10
C ARG A 39 -9.41 -5.94 -20.98
N ASP A 40 -9.91 -5.32 -22.06
CA ASP A 40 -11.27 -4.77 -22.09
C ASP A 40 -12.35 -5.86 -22.07
N ASP A 41 -12.08 -6.98 -22.74
CA ASP A 41 -12.97 -8.12 -22.87
C ASP A 41 -13.08 -8.98 -21.59
N TYR A 42 -12.24 -8.72 -20.59
CA TYR A 42 -12.34 -9.33 -19.27
C TYR A 42 -13.23 -8.54 -18.31
N CYS A 43 -13.47 -7.26 -18.59
CA CYS A 43 -14.35 -6.44 -17.75
C CYS A 43 -15.81 -6.70 -18.12
N ASP A 44 -16.61 -7.17 -17.16
CA ASP A 44 -18.05 -7.37 -17.33
C ASP A 44 -18.86 -6.06 -17.32
N GLY A 45 -18.29 -4.99 -16.75
CA GLY A 45 -18.93 -3.67 -16.64
C GLY A 45 -19.87 -3.54 -15.44
N LEU A 46 -19.89 -4.49 -14.49
CA LEU A 46 -20.71 -4.42 -13.27
C LEU A 46 -20.17 -3.36 -12.30
N GLY A 47 -18.85 -3.27 -12.15
CA GLY A 47 -18.20 -2.17 -11.43
C GLY A 47 -18.07 -2.38 -9.93
N ASP A 48 -18.01 -3.60 -9.44
CA ASP A 48 -17.77 -3.94 -8.03
C ASP A 48 -16.48 -3.35 -7.47
N CYS A 49 -15.52 -3.04 -8.35
CA CYS A 49 -14.28 -2.37 -8.03
C CYS A 49 -14.43 -0.85 -7.73
N LEU A 50 -15.51 -0.18 -8.18
CA LEU A 50 -15.67 1.27 -8.01
C LEU A 50 -15.79 1.69 -6.53
N PRO A 51 -16.74 1.10 -5.74
CA PRO A 51 -16.95 1.52 -4.36
C PRO A 51 -15.76 1.19 -3.46
N THR A 52 -14.88 0.29 -3.91
CA THR A 52 -13.72 -0.14 -3.11
C THR A 52 -12.51 0.78 -3.27
N CYS A 53 -12.50 1.69 -4.27
CA CYS A 53 -11.37 2.57 -4.51
C CYS A 53 -11.37 3.77 -3.52
N PRO A 54 -10.40 3.86 -2.59
CA PRO A 54 -10.38 4.91 -1.56
C PRO A 54 -10.09 6.30 -2.13
N THR A 55 -9.52 6.38 -3.34
CA THR A 55 -9.18 7.65 -3.99
C THR A 55 -10.15 8.04 -5.11
N GLY A 56 -11.15 7.21 -5.38
CA GLY A 56 -12.06 7.44 -6.50
C GLY A 56 -11.37 7.43 -7.86
N ALA A 57 -10.28 6.68 -8.01
CA ALA A 57 -9.52 6.60 -9.26
C ALA A 57 -10.24 5.79 -10.35
N ILE A 58 -11.30 5.07 -10.03
CA ILE A 58 -12.02 4.20 -10.98
C ILE A 58 -13.32 4.87 -11.38
N SER A 59 -13.58 4.90 -12.68
CA SER A 59 -14.80 5.44 -13.27
C SER A 59 -15.28 4.53 -14.39
N PHE A 60 -16.54 4.69 -14.81
CA PHE A 60 -17.05 4.07 -16.02
C PHE A 60 -16.78 4.96 -17.23
N ILE A 61 -16.44 4.31 -18.34
CA ILE A 61 -16.44 4.92 -19.67
C ILE A 61 -17.21 4.04 -20.64
N GLU A 62 -17.79 4.67 -21.66
CA GLU A 62 -18.33 3.97 -22.84
C GLU A 62 -17.31 4.07 -23.96
N LYS A 63 -16.82 2.94 -24.42
CA LYS A 63 -15.92 2.88 -25.58
C LYS A 63 -16.22 1.69 -26.47
N ASP A 64 -15.74 1.76 -27.69
CA ASP A 64 -15.77 0.60 -28.59
C ASP A 64 -14.76 -0.44 -28.09
N ALA A 65 -15.27 -1.56 -27.59
CA ALA A 65 -14.49 -2.64 -27.01
C ALA A 65 -15.00 -3.99 -27.49
N LEU A 66 -14.14 -5.01 -27.38
CA LEU A 66 -14.51 -6.39 -27.65
C LEU A 66 -15.64 -6.82 -26.70
N ALA A 67 -16.48 -7.75 -27.15
CA ALA A 67 -17.50 -8.35 -26.29
C ALA A 67 -16.84 -9.01 -25.07
N TYR A 68 -17.57 -9.04 -23.95
CA TYR A 68 -17.13 -9.78 -22.76
C TYR A 68 -16.96 -11.27 -23.12
N ASP A 69 -15.81 -11.82 -22.80
CA ASP A 69 -15.43 -13.19 -23.10
C ASP A 69 -15.32 -14.01 -21.82
N GLU A 70 -16.43 -14.60 -21.40
CA GLU A 70 -16.50 -15.42 -20.19
C GLU A 70 -15.59 -16.64 -20.27
N GLU A 71 -15.41 -17.24 -21.46
CA GLU A 71 -14.53 -18.40 -21.60
C GLU A 71 -13.06 -18.01 -21.45
N ALA A 72 -12.66 -16.86 -22.01
CA ALA A 72 -11.32 -16.35 -21.86
C ALA A 72 -11.04 -15.95 -20.40
N VAL A 73 -12.01 -15.39 -19.70
CA VAL A 73 -11.90 -15.09 -18.25
C VAL A 73 -11.70 -16.37 -17.45
N LYS A 74 -12.50 -17.41 -17.66
CA LYS A 74 -12.37 -18.71 -16.99
C LYS A 74 -10.97 -19.33 -17.22
N LYS A 75 -10.53 -19.36 -18.48
CA LYS A 75 -9.20 -19.87 -18.83
C LYS A 75 -8.06 -19.07 -18.19
N ASN A 76 -8.20 -17.74 -18.13
CA ASN A 76 -7.20 -16.89 -17.45
C ASN A 76 -7.16 -17.15 -15.95
N MET A 77 -8.30 -17.35 -15.32
CA MET A 77 -8.37 -17.68 -13.89
C MET A 77 -7.78 -19.07 -13.59
N GLU A 78 -8.10 -20.06 -14.42
CA GLU A 78 -7.52 -21.41 -14.32
C GLU A 78 -5.98 -21.39 -14.52
N LYS A 79 -5.51 -20.64 -15.51
CA LYS A 79 -4.08 -20.47 -15.76
C LYS A 79 -3.37 -19.81 -14.58
N ARG A 80 -3.96 -18.76 -14.01
CA ARG A 80 -3.45 -18.11 -12.80
C ARG A 80 -3.42 -19.07 -11.60
N MET A 81 -4.41 -19.95 -11.46
CA MET A 81 -4.43 -21.00 -10.43
C MET A 81 -3.33 -22.04 -10.65
N GLN A 82 -3.03 -22.42 -11.90
CA GLN A 82 -1.99 -23.40 -12.23
C GLN A 82 -0.57 -22.82 -12.09
N GLU A 83 -0.36 -21.55 -12.48
CA GLU A 83 0.94 -20.88 -12.40
C GLU A 83 1.32 -20.54 -10.94
N SER A 84 0.34 -20.37 -10.05
CA SER A 84 0.60 -20.06 -8.64
C SER A 84 0.85 -21.29 -7.76
N GLY A 85 0.67 -22.53 -8.26
CA GLY A 85 0.97 -23.79 -7.55
C GLY A 85 0.29 -23.96 -6.18
N THR A 86 -0.55 -23.03 -5.78
CA THR A 86 -1.30 -22.99 -4.53
C THR A 86 -2.60 -22.20 -4.74
N MET A 87 -3.69 -22.65 -4.14
CA MET A 87 -5.01 -22.02 -4.16
C MET A 87 -4.97 -20.61 -3.56
N HIS A 88 -4.51 -19.60 -4.31
CA HIS A 88 -4.53 -18.21 -3.83
C HIS A 88 -4.96 -17.26 -4.94
N THR A 89 -6.26 -17.04 -5.03
CA THR A 89 -6.86 -15.85 -5.63
C THR A 89 -6.63 -14.68 -4.66
N GLY A 90 -5.47 -14.03 -4.72
CA GLY A 90 -5.18 -12.92 -3.82
C GLY A 90 -3.97 -12.10 -4.26
N CYS A 91 -3.97 -10.83 -3.86
CA CYS A 91 -2.80 -9.97 -3.95
C CYS A 91 -1.59 -10.63 -3.24
N PRO A 92 -0.35 -10.49 -3.73
CA PRO A 92 0.86 -11.01 -3.07
C PRO A 92 0.97 -10.68 -1.59
N GLY A 93 0.43 -9.55 -1.13
CA GLY A 93 0.38 -9.17 0.28
C GLY A 93 -0.62 -9.97 1.13
N SER A 94 -1.45 -10.83 0.52
CA SER A 94 -2.40 -11.72 1.23
C SER A 94 -2.01 -13.19 1.13
N MET A 95 -0.92 -13.53 0.44
CA MET A 95 -0.48 -14.91 0.27
C MET A 95 0.04 -15.48 1.60
N MET A 96 -0.34 -16.71 1.90
CA MET A 96 0.16 -17.44 3.08
C MET A 96 1.58 -17.97 2.83
N HIS A 97 2.48 -17.66 3.73
CA HIS A 97 3.83 -18.18 3.75
C HIS A 97 4.15 -18.77 5.12
N THR A 98 4.75 -19.95 5.15
CA THR A 98 5.35 -20.47 6.37
C THR A 98 6.78 -19.96 6.45
N LEU A 99 7.10 -19.20 7.48
CA LEU A 99 8.43 -18.67 7.71
C LEU A 99 9.15 -19.59 8.72
N ASN A 100 10.41 -19.93 8.44
CA ASN A 100 11.25 -20.65 9.38
C ASN A 100 11.97 -19.64 10.27
N PRO A 101 11.68 -19.59 11.58
CA PRO A 101 12.38 -18.67 12.47
C PRO A 101 13.86 -19.01 12.51
N VAL A 102 14.70 -18.00 12.38
CA VAL A 102 16.14 -18.16 12.56
C VAL A 102 16.38 -18.33 14.05
N VAL A 103 16.79 -19.53 14.46
CA VAL A 103 17.19 -19.79 15.84
C VAL A 103 18.60 -19.21 16.02
N SER A 104 18.69 -18.01 16.57
CA SER A 104 19.99 -17.47 16.98
C SER A 104 19.85 -16.41 18.07
N SER A 105 20.58 -16.68 19.15
CA SER A 105 21.32 -15.70 19.97
C SER A 105 20.66 -15.17 21.23
N PRO A 106 21.49 -14.70 22.18
CA PRO A 106 21.11 -14.41 23.55
C PRO A 106 20.05 -13.31 23.60
N SER A 107 19.19 -13.40 24.59
CA SER A 107 18.14 -12.40 24.87
C SER A 107 18.73 -11.01 25.01
N ILE A 108 18.63 -10.20 23.97
CA ILE A 108 18.84 -8.76 24.07
C ILE A 108 17.54 -8.21 24.66
N ASP A 109 17.65 -7.58 25.82
CA ASP A 109 16.52 -6.84 26.40
C ASP A 109 16.22 -5.62 25.51
N VAL A 110 15.22 -5.76 24.66
CA VAL A 110 14.84 -4.73 23.67
C VAL A 110 13.74 -3.87 24.30
N SER A 111 14.11 -2.71 24.82
CA SER A 111 13.14 -1.74 25.31
C SER A 111 12.37 -1.08 24.17
N SER A 112 11.09 -0.76 24.42
CA SER A 112 10.27 0.01 23.46
C SER A 112 10.90 1.37 23.17
N GLN A 113 10.94 1.74 21.89
CA GLN A 113 11.40 3.05 21.43
C GLN A 113 10.23 3.94 21.00
N LEU A 114 8.99 3.57 21.34
CA LEU A 114 7.83 4.38 21.06
C LEU A 114 7.82 5.64 21.93
N THR A 115 7.75 6.80 21.29
CA THR A 115 7.85 8.12 21.94
C THR A 115 6.54 8.92 21.88
N SER A 116 5.55 8.46 21.12
CA SER A 116 4.29 9.19 20.90
C SER A 116 3.12 8.25 20.71
N TRP A 117 1.93 8.72 21.06
CA TRP A 117 0.65 8.03 20.86
C TRP A 117 -0.41 9.04 20.42
N PRO A 118 -1.37 8.71 19.54
CA PRO A 118 -1.54 7.44 18.84
C PRO A 118 -0.56 7.25 17.68
N VAL A 119 -0.32 5.98 17.28
CA VAL A 119 0.60 5.63 16.17
C VAL A 119 -0.11 5.52 14.82
N GLN A 120 -1.39 5.18 14.79
CA GLN A 120 -2.16 5.05 13.55
C GLN A 120 -2.34 6.40 12.85
N ILE A 121 -1.98 6.48 11.55
CA ILE A 121 -2.15 7.69 10.74
C ILE A 121 -3.57 8.23 10.85
N LYS A 122 -4.58 7.36 10.79
CA LYS A 122 -6.01 7.74 10.88
C LYS A 122 -6.36 8.40 12.20
N LEU A 123 -5.72 8.02 13.28
CA LEU A 123 -6.03 8.50 14.66
C LEU A 123 -5.16 9.68 15.08
N ALA A 124 -3.94 9.80 14.53
CA ALA A 124 -3.02 10.87 14.90
C ALA A 124 -3.64 12.25 14.64
N PRO A 125 -3.59 13.20 15.61
CA PRO A 125 -4.01 14.56 15.35
C PRO A 125 -3.07 15.26 14.36
N ILE A 126 -3.60 16.21 13.58
CA ILE A 126 -2.77 16.90 12.58
C ILE A 126 -1.73 17.80 13.24
N ASN A 127 -2.10 18.45 14.34
CA ASN A 127 -1.23 19.39 15.06
C ASN A 127 -1.02 18.91 16.50
N ALA A 128 -0.01 18.05 16.67
CA ALA A 128 0.38 17.53 17.97
C ALA A 128 1.77 18.06 18.37
N PRO A 129 2.01 18.37 19.65
CA PRO A 129 3.29 18.89 20.12
C PRO A 129 4.49 18.01 19.75
N PHE A 130 4.30 16.68 19.69
CA PHE A 130 5.36 15.74 19.38
C PHE A 130 5.80 15.77 17.90
N PHE A 131 5.07 16.47 17.02
CA PHE A 131 5.50 16.67 15.64
C PHE A 131 6.47 17.85 15.45
N GLN A 132 6.65 18.70 16.47
CA GLN A 132 7.58 19.82 16.36
C GLN A 132 9.03 19.30 16.42
N HIS A 133 9.82 19.67 15.40
CA HIS A 133 11.19 19.20 15.21
C HIS A 133 11.35 17.67 15.15
N ALA A 134 10.31 17.01 14.66
CA ALA A 134 10.30 15.56 14.62
C ALA A 134 10.99 14.99 13.37
N LYS A 135 11.74 13.91 13.59
CA LYS A 135 12.08 12.95 12.56
C LYS A 135 10.90 11.98 12.45
N LEU A 136 10.19 11.99 11.34
CA LEU A 136 8.97 11.24 11.16
C LEU A 136 9.27 9.87 10.54
N LEU A 137 8.81 8.81 11.20
CA LEU A 137 8.77 7.46 10.65
C LEU A 137 7.35 7.16 10.19
N ILE A 138 7.17 6.81 8.93
CA ILE A 138 5.90 6.34 8.38
C ILE A 138 6.11 4.90 7.93
N ALA A 139 5.49 3.95 8.62
CA ALA A 139 5.71 2.54 8.43
C ALA A 139 4.42 1.79 8.08
N ALA A 140 4.55 0.75 7.24
CA ALA A 140 3.44 -0.17 7.01
C ALA A 140 3.23 -1.06 8.25
N ASP A 141 1.98 -1.37 8.58
CA ASP A 141 1.60 -2.12 9.79
C ASP A 141 2.40 -3.44 9.97
N CYS A 142 2.73 -4.12 8.87
CA CYS A 142 3.42 -5.40 8.92
C CYS A 142 4.93 -5.30 9.22
N THR A 143 5.55 -4.13 9.04
CA THR A 143 7.01 -3.99 9.07
C THR A 143 7.64 -4.29 10.41
N ALA A 144 7.00 -3.84 11.50
CA ALA A 144 7.50 -4.10 12.87
C ALA A 144 7.36 -5.57 13.28
N TYR A 145 6.46 -6.31 12.65
CA TYR A 145 6.31 -7.75 12.90
C TYR A 145 7.28 -8.58 12.05
N ALA A 146 7.59 -8.12 10.84
CA ALA A 146 8.51 -8.81 9.96
C ALA A 146 9.98 -8.61 10.37
N TYR A 147 10.35 -7.40 10.80
CA TYR A 147 11.73 -7.02 11.12
C TYR A 147 11.97 -6.94 12.61
N ALA A 148 12.70 -7.92 13.16
CA ALA A 148 12.87 -8.09 14.61
C ALA A 148 13.52 -6.88 15.32
N ASN A 149 14.44 -6.16 14.67
CA ASN A 149 15.14 -5.01 15.24
C ASN A 149 14.47 -3.66 14.98
N PHE A 150 13.17 -3.67 14.68
CA PHE A 150 12.43 -2.49 14.20
C PHE A 150 12.49 -1.30 15.16
N HIS A 151 12.36 -1.54 16.47
CA HIS A 151 12.39 -0.48 17.45
C HIS A 151 13.73 0.25 17.49
N GLN A 152 14.84 -0.49 17.49
CA GLN A 152 16.18 0.09 17.61
C GLN A 152 16.64 0.77 16.33
N GLU A 153 16.30 0.23 15.19
CA GLU A 153 16.79 0.72 13.91
C GLU A 153 15.91 1.81 13.29
N PHE A 154 14.60 1.64 13.38
CA PHE A 154 13.68 2.55 12.72
C PHE A 154 12.97 3.51 13.66
N MET A 155 12.51 3.06 14.84
CA MET A 155 11.70 3.90 15.73
C MET A 155 12.52 4.83 16.63
N LYS A 156 13.73 4.43 16.99
CA LYS A 156 14.59 5.20 17.90
C LYS A 156 14.75 6.64 17.44
N ASN A 157 14.43 7.58 18.34
CA ASN A 157 14.49 9.03 18.09
C ASN A 157 13.56 9.53 16.95
N LYS A 158 12.51 8.80 16.64
CA LYS A 158 11.51 9.21 15.64
C LYS A 158 10.10 9.16 16.19
N VAL A 159 9.26 10.05 15.69
CA VAL A 159 7.81 9.98 15.86
C VAL A 159 7.27 9.00 14.84
N THR A 160 6.57 7.97 15.31
CA THR A 160 6.13 6.86 14.47
C THR A 160 4.67 6.97 14.12
N LEU A 161 4.36 6.90 12.82
CA LEU A 161 3.02 6.72 12.28
C LEU A 161 2.96 5.44 11.46
N ILE A 162 1.87 4.68 11.62
CA ILE A 162 1.67 3.43 10.90
C ILE A 162 0.34 3.40 10.16
N GLY A 163 0.23 2.55 9.15
CA GLY A 163 -1.01 2.32 8.43
C GLY A 163 -0.89 1.26 7.35
N CYS A 164 -2.03 0.71 6.96
CA CYS A 164 -2.14 -0.23 5.86
C CYS A 164 -3.09 0.31 4.79
N PRO A 165 -2.60 0.76 3.62
CA PRO A 165 -3.48 1.32 2.59
C PRO A 165 -4.50 0.31 2.06
N LYS A 166 -4.19 -1.00 2.15
CA LYS A 166 -5.10 -2.06 1.75
C LYS A 166 -6.25 -2.26 2.75
N LEU A 167 -5.94 -2.29 4.05
CA LEU A 167 -6.95 -2.55 5.09
C LEU A 167 -7.76 -1.30 5.47
N ASP A 168 -7.11 -0.15 5.49
CA ASP A 168 -7.75 1.10 5.93
C ASP A 168 -8.70 1.70 4.88
N GLY A 169 -8.53 1.37 3.60
CA GLY A 169 -9.39 1.84 2.52
C GLY A 169 -9.43 3.38 2.40
N VAL A 170 -8.33 4.08 2.71
CA VAL A 170 -8.24 5.54 2.69
C VAL A 170 -6.97 6.02 1.96
N ASP A 171 -7.04 7.23 1.40
CA ASP A 171 -5.85 7.94 0.92
C ASP A 171 -5.24 8.74 2.08
N TYR A 172 -4.05 8.35 2.51
CA TYR A 172 -3.32 9.05 3.57
C TYR A 172 -2.69 10.36 3.12
N SER A 173 -2.56 10.61 1.80
CA SER A 173 -1.77 11.73 1.29
C SER A 173 -2.22 13.07 1.83
N LYS A 174 -3.52 13.32 1.90
CA LYS A 174 -4.08 14.58 2.42
C LYS A 174 -3.71 14.79 3.88
N LYS A 175 -3.95 13.80 4.73
CA LYS A 175 -3.67 13.91 6.17
C LYS A 175 -2.18 14.05 6.45
N LEU A 176 -1.34 13.28 5.75
CA LEU A 176 0.11 13.38 5.87
C LEU A 176 0.63 14.73 5.36
N CYS A 177 0.06 15.26 4.28
CA CYS A 177 0.36 16.60 3.79
C CYS A 177 0.06 17.67 4.86
N ASP A 178 -1.11 17.58 5.51
CA ASP A 178 -1.50 18.52 6.56
C ASP A 178 -0.57 18.42 7.78
N ILE A 179 -0.21 17.20 8.22
CA ILE A 179 0.78 17.00 9.30
C ILE A 179 2.12 17.63 8.92
N ILE A 180 2.64 17.34 7.73
CA ILE A 180 3.93 17.87 7.25
C ILE A 180 3.88 19.39 7.14
N ARG A 181 2.81 19.95 6.60
CA ARG A 181 2.67 21.39 6.36
C ARG A 181 2.56 22.18 7.65
N MET A 182 1.81 21.69 8.63
CA MET A 182 1.50 22.42 9.86
C MET A 182 2.56 22.27 10.97
N ASN A 183 3.50 21.35 10.83
CA ASN A 183 4.52 21.08 11.85
C ASN A 183 5.94 21.18 11.29
N SER A 184 6.93 21.39 12.18
CA SER A 184 8.35 21.48 11.82
C SER A 184 8.98 20.09 11.70
N ILE A 185 8.65 19.35 10.63
CA ILE A 185 9.22 18.03 10.39
C ILE A 185 10.64 18.16 9.82
N GLU A 186 11.62 17.49 10.44
CA GLU A 186 13.02 17.53 10.03
C GLU A 186 13.37 16.53 8.93
N SER A 187 12.79 15.34 9.00
CA SER A 187 13.02 14.28 8.00
C SER A 187 11.87 13.29 7.98
N VAL A 188 11.74 12.54 6.89
CA VAL A 188 10.74 11.48 6.74
C VAL A 188 11.43 10.18 6.33
N THR A 189 11.23 9.12 7.11
CA THR A 189 11.62 7.75 6.77
C THR A 189 10.38 6.95 6.48
N ILE A 190 10.30 6.34 5.30
CA ILE A 190 9.21 5.46 4.90
C ILE A 190 9.73 4.04 5.01
N VAL A 191 9.04 3.18 5.77
CA VAL A 191 9.37 1.76 5.86
C VAL A 191 8.17 0.95 5.36
N ARG A 192 8.40 0.14 4.34
CA ARG A 192 7.34 -0.65 3.69
C ARG A 192 7.75 -2.10 3.53
N MET A 193 6.77 -2.96 3.33
CA MET A 193 7.04 -4.33 2.88
C MET A 193 7.25 -4.37 1.37
N GLU A 194 7.93 -5.40 0.89
CA GLU A 194 8.15 -5.67 -0.56
C GLU A 194 6.86 -5.90 -1.35
N VAL A 195 5.79 -6.27 -0.67
CA VAL A 195 4.51 -6.59 -1.30
C VAL A 195 3.87 -5.36 -1.98
N PRO A 196 3.22 -5.53 -3.14
CA PRO A 196 2.73 -4.43 -3.97
C PRO A 196 1.77 -3.47 -3.25
N CYS A 197 0.92 -3.97 -2.35
CA CYS A 197 -0.04 -3.13 -1.62
C CYS A 197 0.64 -2.05 -0.75
N CYS A 198 1.88 -2.28 -0.28
CA CYS A 198 2.64 -1.28 0.46
C CYS A 198 3.15 -0.12 -0.40
N GLY A 199 3.17 -0.27 -1.73
CA GLY A 199 3.43 0.85 -2.65
C GLY A 199 2.45 2.01 -2.49
N GLY A 200 1.22 1.72 -2.07
CA GLY A 200 0.22 2.74 -1.78
C GLY A 200 0.61 3.68 -0.64
N LEU A 201 1.26 3.17 0.41
CA LEU A 201 1.78 4.00 1.51
C LEU A 201 2.91 4.91 1.03
N GLU A 202 3.88 4.35 0.30
CA GLU A 202 4.98 5.11 -0.28
C GLU A 202 4.49 6.24 -1.19
N ASN A 203 3.56 5.93 -2.10
CA ASN A 203 2.97 6.92 -3.01
C ASN A 203 2.22 8.02 -2.25
N ALA A 204 1.47 7.67 -1.20
CA ALA A 204 0.76 8.64 -0.38
C ALA A 204 1.72 9.61 0.32
N VAL A 205 2.85 9.12 0.84
CA VAL A 205 3.88 9.96 1.47
C VAL A 205 4.57 10.86 0.45
N LYS A 206 4.98 10.31 -0.70
CA LYS A 206 5.59 11.10 -1.78
C LYS A 206 4.68 12.24 -2.24
N LYS A 207 3.40 11.94 -2.46
CA LYS A 207 2.40 12.94 -2.80
C LYS A 207 2.24 13.99 -1.70
N ALA A 208 2.18 13.58 -0.43
CA ALA A 208 2.10 14.49 0.70
C ALA A 208 3.30 15.44 0.79
N LEU A 209 4.52 14.93 0.57
CA LEU A 209 5.74 15.74 0.53
C LEU A 209 5.69 16.78 -0.60
N GLN A 210 5.29 16.39 -1.80
CA GLN A 210 5.14 17.30 -2.95
C GLN A 210 4.09 18.39 -2.68
N GLU A 211 2.91 18.02 -2.19
CA GLU A 211 1.81 18.94 -1.93
C GLU A 211 2.06 19.87 -0.73
N SER A 212 2.89 19.45 0.23
CA SER A 212 3.25 20.27 1.38
C SER A 212 4.07 21.50 1.02
N LYS A 213 4.74 21.50 -0.16
CA LYS A 213 5.66 22.53 -0.64
C LYS A 213 6.85 22.78 0.31
N LYS A 214 7.16 21.85 1.21
CA LYS A 214 8.32 21.88 2.09
C LYS A 214 9.43 21.03 1.52
N PHE A 215 10.67 21.52 1.58
CA PHE A 215 11.84 20.74 1.24
C PHE A 215 12.32 19.97 2.47
N ILE A 216 11.94 18.69 2.56
CA ILE A 216 12.26 17.81 3.69
C ILE A 216 13.01 16.59 3.14
N PRO A 217 14.18 16.24 3.69
CA PRO A 217 14.88 15.02 3.30
C PRO A 217 14.04 13.79 3.64
N TRP A 218 14.01 12.84 2.72
CA TRP A 218 13.26 11.61 2.92
C TRP A 218 13.98 10.41 2.31
N GLN A 219 13.65 9.22 2.83
CA GLN A 219 14.16 7.95 2.33
C GLN A 219 13.08 6.87 2.40
N VAL A 220 13.24 5.84 1.57
CA VAL A 220 12.39 4.63 1.59
C VAL A 220 13.27 3.44 1.94
N VAL A 221 12.79 2.60 2.82
CA VAL A 221 13.38 1.31 3.16
C VAL A 221 12.34 0.22 2.92
N THR A 222 12.71 -0.81 2.18
CA THR A 222 11.85 -1.96 1.91
C THR A 222 12.28 -3.15 2.74
N ILE A 223 11.31 -3.81 3.39
CA ILE A 223 11.53 -5.01 4.20
C ILE A 223 10.87 -6.19 3.47
N SER A 224 11.60 -7.29 3.33
CA SER A 224 11.07 -8.54 2.79
C SER A 224 10.14 -9.23 3.80
N ILE A 225 9.32 -10.15 3.32
CA ILE A 225 8.47 -10.99 4.19
C ILE A 225 9.31 -11.86 5.15
N ASP A 226 10.56 -12.16 4.79
CA ASP A 226 11.52 -12.90 5.63
C ASP A 226 12.23 -12.00 6.65
N GLY A 227 11.86 -10.73 6.75
CA GLY A 227 12.43 -9.78 7.72
C GLY A 227 13.84 -9.30 7.37
N LYS A 228 14.18 -9.15 6.09
CA LYS A 228 15.45 -8.58 5.63
C LYS A 228 15.21 -7.19 5.03
N ILE A 229 16.14 -6.29 5.23
CA ILE A 229 16.15 -5.01 4.53
C ILE A 229 16.60 -5.28 3.08
N LEU A 230 15.81 -4.79 2.12
CA LEU A 230 16.11 -4.83 0.69
C LEU A 230 16.62 -3.45 0.27
N ASP A 231 17.75 -3.41 -0.41
CA ASP A 231 18.34 -2.19 -0.98
C ASP A 231 17.59 -1.71 -2.23
#